data_877f8d560c8dae05a6395c171bb9a7fc
#
_entry.id   877f8d560c8dae05a6395c171bb9a7fc
#
_cell.length_a   1.000
_cell.length_b   1.000
_cell.length_c   1.000
_cell.angle_alpha   90.00
_cell.angle_beta   90.00
_cell.angle_gamma   90.00
#
_symmetry.space_group_name_H-M   'P 1'
#
loop_
_entity.id
_entity.type
_entity.pdbx_description
1 polymer ?
#
loop_
_entity_poly.entity_id
_entity_poly.type
_entity_poly.pdbx_seq_one_letter_code
_entity_poly.pdbx_strand_id
1 'polypeptide(L)'
;VLLQATGGISSIITKAGEGIAEMAKHVDTMIVVPNERLLAVVGKGIPFQDALKKADEVLLQATGGISSIITKAGVVNVDFADVRTVMKDGGSAIMGTGIGRGDDRAVEAAKMAIESPLLDNITIAGARGVLINITGGNEMTLGDINTIAEIVKEAVGEESEIIFGAVNEPAMQGEVRVTVIATGFERK
;
A
#
# COMPACT_ATOMS: atom_id res chain seq x y z
N VAL A 1 -7.81 -8.17 -8.69
CA VAL A 1 -8.87 -9.02 -9.26
C VAL A 1 -9.77 -9.49 -8.12
N LEU A 2 -10.99 -8.93 -8.05
CA LEU A 2 -12.02 -9.40 -7.11
C LEU A 2 -12.58 -10.74 -7.63
N LEU A 3 -12.24 -11.82 -6.97
CA LEU A 3 -12.91 -13.11 -7.17
C LEU A 3 -14.17 -13.13 -6.29
N GLN A 4 -15.34 -12.92 -6.90
CA GLN A 4 -16.64 -13.15 -6.24
C GLN A 4 -16.86 -14.65 -6.09
N ALA A 5 -17.00 -15.08 -4.85
CA ALA A 5 -17.33 -16.47 -4.51
C ALA A 5 -18.83 -16.61 -4.24
N THR A 6 -19.55 -17.20 -5.17
CA THR A 6 -20.90 -17.71 -4.93
C THR A 6 -20.94 -19.20 -5.26
N GLY A 7 -21.09 -20.04 -4.26
CA GLY A 7 -21.31 -21.47 -4.38
C GLY A 7 -20.04 -22.34 -4.27
N GLY A 8 -19.96 -23.18 -3.25
CA GLY A 8 -18.92 -24.19 -3.08
C GLY A 8 -17.57 -23.63 -2.58
N ILE A 9 -17.54 -23.19 -1.34
CA ILE A 9 -16.39 -22.54 -0.70
C ILE A 9 -15.06 -23.26 -0.96
N SER A 10 -15.03 -24.57 -0.91
CA SER A 10 -13.79 -25.34 -1.08
C SER A 10 -13.20 -25.26 -2.50
N SER A 11 -14.01 -25.39 -3.53
CA SER A 11 -13.54 -25.36 -4.93
C SER A 11 -13.06 -23.96 -5.36
N ILE A 12 -13.66 -22.91 -4.78
CA ILE A 12 -13.29 -21.53 -5.05
C ILE A 12 -11.97 -21.16 -4.39
N ILE A 13 -11.76 -21.58 -3.15
CA ILE A 13 -10.49 -21.39 -2.44
C ILE A 13 -9.36 -22.11 -3.20
N THR A 14 -9.60 -23.31 -3.69
CA THR A 14 -8.62 -24.06 -4.49
C THR A 14 -8.29 -23.32 -5.80
N LYS A 15 -9.30 -22.90 -6.55
CA LYS A 15 -9.10 -22.14 -7.80
C LYS A 15 -8.42 -20.79 -7.60
N ALA A 16 -8.74 -20.07 -6.51
CA ALA A 16 -8.06 -18.83 -6.17
C ALA A 16 -6.58 -19.08 -5.84
N GLY A 17 -6.28 -20.13 -5.08
CA GLY A 17 -4.92 -20.55 -4.78
C GLY A 17 -4.12 -20.94 -6.03
N GLU A 18 -4.72 -21.68 -6.95
CA GLU A 18 -4.12 -22.02 -8.24
C GLU A 18 -3.84 -20.79 -9.09
N GLY A 19 -4.79 -19.84 -9.16
CA GLY A 19 -4.62 -18.59 -9.88
C GLY A 19 -3.51 -17.71 -9.31
N ILE A 20 -3.40 -17.61 -7.99
CA ILE A 20 -2.32 -16.91 -7.31
C ILE A 20 -0.97 -17.57 -7.61
N ALA A 21 -0.88 -18.89 -7.50
CA ALA A 21 0.34 -19.63 -7.78
C ALA A 21 0.79 -19.51 -9.24
N GLU A 22 -0.15 -19.50 -10.19
CA GLU A 22 0.15 -19.29 -11.60
C GLU A 22 0.62 -17.89 -11.90
N MET A 23 -0.07 -16.87 -11.37
CA MET A 23 0.33 -15.47 -11.53
C MET A 23 1.71 -15.20 -10.95
N ALA A 24 2.04 -15.79 -9.81
CA ALA A 24 3.35 -15.62 -9.15
C ALA A 24 4.53 -16.04 -10.02
N LYS A 25 4.34 -16.91 -11.01
CA LYS A 25 5.38 -17.34 -11.95
C LYS A 25 5.72 -16.28 -13.01
N HIS A 26 4.84 -15.31 -13.21
CA HIS A 26 4.92 -14.33 -14.30
C HIS A 26 5.16 -12.90 -13.82
N VAL A 27 5.29 -12.68 -12.51
CA VAL A 27 5.51 -11.35 -11.92
C VAL A 27 6.66 -11.38 -10.92
N ASP A 28 7.38 -10.26 -10.80
CA ASP A 28 8.47 -10.13 -9.84
C ASP A 28 7.96 -9.98 -8.40
N THR A 29 6.84 -9.27 -8.25
CA THR A 29 6.20 -9.01 -6.95
C THR A 29 4.69 -9.12 -7.10
N MET A 30 4.07 -9.75 -6.12
CA MET A 30 2.61 -9.90 -6.06
C MET A 30 2.08 -9.47 -4.71
N ILE A 31 1.09 -8.56 -4.73
CA ILE A 31 0.35 -8.13 -3.55
C ILE A 31 -0.97 -8.90 -3.50
N VAL A 32 -1.18 -9.64 -2.43
CA VAL A 32 -2.45 -10.32 -2.17
C VAL A 32 -3.13 -9.66 -0.99
N VAL A 33 -4.33 -9.14 -1.22
CA VAL A 33 -5.14 -8.50 -0.18
C VAL A 33 -6.43 -9.29 0.00
N PRO A 34 -6.64 -9.92 1.17
CA PRO A 34 -7.88 -10.63 1.46
C PRO A 34 -9.08 -9.69 1.45
N ASN A 35 -10.20 -10.13 0.86
CA ASN A 35 -11.43 -9.33 0.80
C ASN A 35 -11.93 -8.89 2.18
N GLU A 36 -11.77 -9.73 3.20
CA GLU A 36 -12.14 -9.39 4.57
C GLU A 36 -11.38 -8.18 5.11
N ARG A 37 -10.13 -8.02 4.71
CA ARG A 37 -9.30 -6.88 5.10
C ARG A 37 -9.69 -5.60 4.37
N LEU A 38 -10.05 -5.71 3.09
CA LEU A 38 -10.62 -4.59 2.34
C LEU A 38 -11.92 -4.10 2.97
N LEU A 39 -12.80 -5.01 3.37
CA LEU A 39 -14.04 -4.67 4.05
C LEU A 39 -13.82 -4.02 5.42
N ALA A 40 -12.76 -4.38 6.12
CA ALA A 40 -12.38 -3.75 7.39
C ALA A 40 -11.99 -2.26 7.21
N VAL A 41 -11.33 -1.92 6.11
CA VAL A 41 -10.98 -0.52 5.78
C VAL A 41 -12.21 0.28 5.35
N VAL A 42 -13.11 -0.35 4.65
CA VAL A 42 -14.30 0.30 4.08
C VAL A 42 -15.39 0.57 5.14
N GLY A 43 -15.45 -0.26 6.19
CA GLY A 43 -16.44 -0.14 7.27
C GLY A 43 -17.64 -1.07 7.12
N LYS A 44 -18.23 -1.45 8.26
CA LYS A 44 -19.27 -2.49 8.35
C LYS A 44 -20.70 -2.00 8.08
N GLY A 45 -20.93 -0.72 7.87
CA GLY A 45 -22.26 -0.12 7.83
C GLY A 45 -22.79 0.22 6.45
N ILE A 46 -22.13 -0.18 5.37
CA ILE A 46 -22.51 0.18 4.00
C ILE A 46 -23.05 -1.01 3.22
N PRO A 47 -23.92 -0.76 2.21
CA PRO A 47 -24.40 -1.80 1.33
C PRO A 47 -23.26 -2.56 0.65
N PHE A 48 -23.43 -3.86 0.44
CA PHE A 48 -22.39 -4.74 -0.10
C PHE A 48 -21.80 -4.25 -1.43
N GLN A 49 -22.65 -3.75 -2.34
CA GLN A 49 -22.17 -3.24 -3.63
C GLN A 49 -21.31 -1.97 -3.47
N ASP A 50 -21.67 -1.11 -2.53
CA ASP A 50 -20.90 0.10 -2.25
C ASP A 50 -19.59 -0.23 -1.52
N ALA A 51 -19.60 -1.27 -0.68
CA ALA A 51 -18.40 -1.80 -0.06
C ALA A 51 -17.40 -2.30 -1.09
N LEU A 52 -17.84 -3.03 -2.10
CA LEU A 52 -16.98 -3.50 -3.19
C LEU A 52 -16.40 -2.36 -4.02
N LYS A 53 -17.20 -1.35 -4.35
CA LYS A 53 -16.71 -0.15 -5.07
C LYS A 53 -15.64 0.58 -4.27
N LYS A 54 -15.85 0.78 -2.97
CA LYS A 54 -14.85 1.41 -2.11
C LYS A 54 -13.57 0.58 -1.97
N ALA A 55 -13.69 -0.74 -1.92
CA ALA A 55 -12.55 -1.64 -1.93
C ALA A 55 -11.75 -1.50 -3.23
N ASP A 56 -12.43 -1.42 -4.38
CA ASP A 56 -11.79 -1.16 -5.66
C ASP A 56 -11.10 0.21 -5.69
N GLU A 57 -11.71 1.25 -5.12
CA GLU A 57 -11.12 2.58 -4.98
C GLU A 57 -9.83 2.57 -4.13
N VAL A 58 -9.82 1.85 -3.01
CA VAL A 58 -8.63 1.70 -2.16
C VAL A 58 -7.49 1.05 -2.94
N LEU A 59 -7.76 -0.04 -3.64
CA LEU A 59 -6.76 -0.73 -4.46
C LEU A 59 -6.28 0.13 -5.63
N LEU A 60 -7.20 0.85 -6.30
CA LEU A 60 -6.88 1.77 -7.37
C LEU A 60 -5.99 2.91 -6.89
N GLN A 61 -6.28 3.49 -5.74
CA GLN A 61 -5.49 4.55 -5.14
C GLN A 61 -4.09 4.08 -4.77
N ALA A 62 -3.96 2.87 -4.23
CA ALA A 62 -2.67 2.30 -3.88
C ALA A 62 -1.81 2.02 -5.11
N THR A 63 -2.35 1.35 -6.12
CA THR A 63 -1.63 1.04 -7.37
C THR A 63 -1.37 2.30 -8.21
N GLY A 64 -2.35 3.20 -8.29
CA GLY A 64 -2.21 4.50 -8.94
C GLY A 64 -1.16 5.39 -8.27
N GLY A 65 -1.02 5.28 -6.94
CA GLY A 65 0.02 5.95 -6.18
C GLY A 65 1.43 5.56 -6.66
N ILE A 66 1.70 4.26 -6.82
CA ILE A 66 2.99 3.78 -7.32
C ILE A 66 3.27 4.33 -8.73
N SER A 67 2.29 4.24 -9.61
CA SER A 67 2.41 4.80 -10.96
C SER A 67 2.67 6.31 -10.93
N SER A 68 2.00 7.03 -10.04
CA SER A 68 2.11 8.48 -9.94
C SER A 68 3.50 8.97 -9.56
N ILE A 69 4.19 8.30 -8.63
CA ILE A 69 5.55 8.70 -8.21
C ILE A 69 6.60 8.52 -9.31
N ILE A 70 6.32 7.66 -10.28
CA ILE A 70 7.20 7.41 -11.43
C ILE A 70 6.86 8.36 -12.58
N THR A 71 5.58 8.61 -12.83
CA THR A 71 5.10 9.25 -14.07
C THR A 71 4.76 10.71 -13.93
N LYS A 72 4.37 11.16 -12.73
CA LYS A 72 4.01 12.56 -12.49
C LYS A 72 5.19 13.34 -11.93
N ALA A 73 5.36 14.58 -12.41
CA ALA A 73 6.25 15.51 -11.76
C ALA A 73 5.72 15.81 -10.36
N GLY A 74 6.46 15.43 -9.34
CA GLY A 74 6.07 15.53 -7.93
C GLY A 74 7.06 16.38 -7.14
N VAL A 75 6.85 16.42 -5.83
CA VAL A 75 7.76 17.08 -4.88
C VAL A 75 9.04 16.26 -4.74
N VAL A 76 8.90 14.94 -4.67
CA VAL A 76 10.00 13.98 -4.67
C VAL A 76 9.69 12.91 -5.71
N ASN A 77 10.51 12.85 -6.74
CA ASN A 77 10.38 11.88 -7.81
C ASN A 77 11.25 10.66 -7.54
N VAL A 78 10.74 9.50 -7.94
CA VAL A 78 11.45 8.23 -7.89
C VAL A 78 11.72 7.75 -9.30
N ASP A 79 12.95 7.32 -9.57
CA ASP A 79 13.28 6.69 -10.84
C ASP A 79 12.67 5.27 -10.89
N PHE A 80 12.26 4.87 -12.08
CA PHE A 80 11.78 3.50 -12.31
C PHE A 80 12.84 2.45 -11.94
N ALA A 81 14.12 2.76 -12.12
CA ALA A 81 15.22 1.90 -11.72
C ALA A 81 15.24 1.61 -10.22
N ASP A 82 14.95 2.63 -9.39
CA ASP A 82 14.88 2.50 -7.93
C ASP A 82 13.69 1.64 -7.52
N VAL A 83 12.49 1.90 -8.10
CA VAL A 83 11.31 1.07 -7.86
C VAL A 83 11.58 -0.39 -8.26
N ARG A 84 12.25 -0.60 -9.37
CA ARG A 84 12.62 -1.94 -9.84
C ARG A 84 13.56 -2.65 -8.85
N THR A 85 14.50 -1.95 -8.27
CA THR A 85 15.44 -2.52 -7.27
C THR A 85 14.69 -3.08 -6.08
N VAL A 86 13.70 -2.35 -5.56
CA VAL A 86 12.89 -2.79 -4.43
C VAL A 86 11.91 -3.92 -4.80
N MET A 87 11.33 -3.85 -6.01
CA MET A 87 10.24 -4.74 -6.42
C MET A 87 10.71 -6.00 -7.15
N LYS A 88 11.90 -5.98 -7.77
CA LYS A 88 12.41 -7.14 -8.49
C LYS A 88 12.71 -8.27 -7.52
N ASP A 89 12.24 -9.47 -7.85
CA ASP A 89 12.42 -10.67 -7.03
C ASP A 89 11.84 -10.52 -5.60
N GLY A 90 10.93 -9.57 -5.39
CA GLY A 90 10.32 -9.28 -4.10
C GLY A 90 9.34 -10.35 -3.62
N GLY A 91 8.85 -11.19 -4.51
CA GLY A 91 7.93 -12.27 -4.18
C GLY A 91 6.60 -11.78 -3.64
N SER A 92 6.23 -12.20 -2.44
CA SER A 92 5.01 -11.71 -1.79
C SER A 92 5.24 -10.34 -1.16
N ALA A 93 4.35 -9.42 -1.44
CA ALA A 93 4.33 -8.10 -0.85
C ALA A 93 3.06 -7.87 -0.04
N ILE A 94 3.16 -7.01 0.94
CA ILE A 94 2.03 -6.52 1.72
C ILE A 94 1.89 -5.01 1.53
N MET A 95 0.68 -4.51 1.68
CA MET A 95 0.35 -3.11 1.47
C MET A 95 -0.43 -2.56 2.66
N GLY A 96 -0.10 -1.34 3.06
CA GLY A 96 -0.86 -0.58 4.02
C GLY A 96 -1.15 0.83 3.50
N THR A 97 -2.27 1.41 3.90
CA THR A 97 -2.63 2.78 3.55
C THR A 97 -3.18 3.53 4.76
N GLY A 98 -2.90 4.82 4.81
CA GLY A 98 -3.39 5.70 5.85
C GLY A 98 -3.61 7.12 5.33
N ILE A 99 -4.52 7.84 5.98
CA ILE A 99 -4.84 9.24 5.69
C ILE A 99 -4.79 10.00 7.00
N GLY A 100 -4.09 11.12 7.01
CA GLY A 100 -4.04 12.07 8.11
C GLY A 100 -4.54 13.44 7.71
N ARG A 101 -5.04 14.20 8.67
CA ARG A 101 -5.61 15.54 8.48
C ARG A 101 -5.11 16.50 9.54
N GLY A 102 -5.11 17.80 9.19
CA GLY A 102 -4.73 18.86 10.12
C GLY A 102 -3.24 18.91 10.43
N ASP A 103 -2.91 19.36 11.62
CA ASP A 103 -1.51 19.61 12.02
C ASP A 103 -0.70 18.32 12.21
N ASP A 104 -1.33 17.26 12.69
CA ASP A 104 -0.71 15.95 12.93
C ASP A 104 -0.85 14.99 11.74
N ARG A 105 -1.24 15.49 10.57
CA ARG A 105 -1.55 14.68 9.36
C ARG A 105 -0.49 13.68 8.98
N ALA A 106 0.79 14.07 9.09
CA ALA A 106 1.92 13.20 8.74
C ALA A 106 2.03 12.02 9.69
N VAL A 107 1.97 12.27 10.99
CA VAL A 107 2.04 11.22 12.02
C VAL A 107 0.84 10.30 11.94
N GLU A 108 -0.36 10.84 11.80
CA GLU A 108 -1.59 10.05 11.70
C GLU A 108 -1.59 9.16 10.45
N ALA A 109 -1.25 9.73 9.29
CA ALA A 109 -1.21 8.98 8.04
C ALA A 109 -0.17 7.85 8.08
N ALA A 110 1.03 8.12 8.58
CA ALA A 110 2.09 7.12 8.68
C ALA A 110 1.72 5.99 9.66
N LYS A 111 1.23 6.30 10.85
CA LYS A 111 0.79 5.30 11.82
C LYS A 111 -0.35 4.45 11.27
N MET A 112 -1.36 5.08 10.67
CA MET A 112 -2.48 4.36 10.07
C MET A 112 -2.01 3.43 8.93
N ALA A 113 -1.01 3.83 8.15
CA ALA A 113 -0.47 3.00 7.07
C ALA A 113 0.26 1.76 7.60
N ILE A 114 1.09 1.88 8.62
CA ILE A 114 1.84 0.76 9.21
C ILE A 114 0.97 -0.16 10.09
N GLU A 115 -0.17 0.33 10.55
CA GLU A 115 -1.16 -0.42 11.32
C GLU A 115 -2.39 -0.82 10.47
N SER A 116 -2.31 -0.63 9.16
CA SER A 116 -3.43 -0.86 8.24
C SER A 116 -3.97 -2.29 8.34
N PRO A 117 -5.29 -2.48 8.37
CA PRO A 117 -5.91 -3.81 8.28
C PRO A 117 -5.51 -4.60 7.03
N LEU A 118 -5.10 -3.91 5.97
CA LEU A 118 -4.62 -4.53 4.73
C LEU A 118 -3.33 -5.34 4.91
N LEU A 119 -2.57 -5.09 5.97
CA LEU A 119 -1.35 -5.82 6.31
C LEU A 119 -1.62 -7.22 6.90
N ASP A 120 -2.87 -7.59 7.09
CA ASP A 120 -3.29 -8.91 7.60
C ASP A 120 -2.59 -9.34 8.91
N ASN A 121 -2.40 -8.39 9.83
CA ASN A 121 -1.66 -8.55 11.09
C ASN A 121 -0.17 -8.93 10.89
N ILE A 122 0.34 -8.81 9.67
CA ILE A 122 1.77 -8.96 9.39
C ILE A 122 2.43 -7.61 9.65
N THR A 123 3.51 -7.61 10.41
CA THR A 123 4.30 -6.40 10.59
C THR A 123 5.17 -6.15 9.36
N ILE A 124 5.43 -4.88 9.04
CA ILE A 124 6.38 -4.52 7.99
C ILE A 124 7.84 -4.66 8.45
N ALA A 125 8.05 -4.98 9.71
CA ALA A 125 9.39 -5.22 10.26
C ALA A 125 10.07 -6.41 9.57
N GLY A 126 11.34 -6.19 9.19
CA GLY A 126 12.13 -7.21 8.50
C GLY A 126 11.87 -7.32 6.99
N ALA A 127 11.08 -6.43 6.42
CA ALA A 127 10.99 -6.31 4.96
C ALA A 127 12.35 -5.89 4.38
N ARG A 128 12.76 -6.46 3.26
CA ARG A 128 14.00 -6.07 2.57
C ARG A 128 13.85 -4.75 1.82
N GLY A 129 12.70 -4.56 1.20
CA GLY A 129 12.40 -3.38 0.43
C GLY A 129 11.06 -2.78 0.82
N VAL A 130 11.01 -1.46 0.88
CA VAL A 130 9.80 -0.70 1.18
C VAL A 130 9.66 0.45 0.20
N LEU A 131 8.50 0.55 -0.40
CA LEU A 131 8.12 1.68 -1.24
C LEU A 131 7.04 2.48 -0.51
N ILE A 132 7.30 3.78 -0.35
CA ILE A 132 6.38 4.72 0.29
C ILE A 132 5.89 5.71 -0.76
N ASN A 133 4.59 5.78 -0.94
CA ASN A 133 3.95 6.85 -1.71
C ASN A 133 3.27 7.82 -0.77
N ILE A 134 3.64 9.09 -0.87
CA ILE A 134 3.05 10.19 -0.12
C ILE A 134 2.32 11.10 -1.10
N THR A 135 1.03 11.27 -0.89
CA THR A 135 0.20 12.19 -1.68
C THR A 135 -0.46 13.19 -0.75
N GLY A 136 -0.30 14.46 -1.01
CA GLY A 136 -0.89 15.51 -0.19
C GLY A 136 -1.28 16.75 -0.98
N GLY A 137 -2.02 17.63 -0.35
CA GLY A 137 -2.40 18.93 -0.91
C GLY A 137 -1.23 19.91 -0.97
N ASN A 138 -1.54 21.14 -1.39
CA ASN A 138 -0.54 22.20 -1.52
C ASN A 138 0.13 22.59 -0.19
N GLU A 139 -0.50 22.24 0.92
CA GLU A 139 0.01 22.50 2.28
C GLU A 139 1.02 21.45 2.78
N MET A 140 1.21 20.38 2.02
CA MET A 140 2.19 19.34 2.37
C MET A 140 3.61 19.92 2.37
N THR A 141 4.31 19.76 3.48
CA THR A 141 5.66 20.27 3.69
C THR A 141 6.73 19.19 3.56
N LEU A 142 7.99 19.58 3.38
CA LEU A 142 9.11 18.66 3.50
C LEU A 142 9.21 18.04 4.90
N GLY A 143 8.78 18.78 5.93
CA GLY A 143 8.69 18.26 7.28
C GLY A 143 7.70 17.11 7.40
N ASP A 144 6.54 17.18 6.73
CA ASP A 144 5.58 16.10 6.67
C ASP A 144 6.19 14.84 6.03
N ILE A 145 6.90 15.02 4.92
CA ILE A 145 7.55 13.92 4.19
C ILE A 145 8.61 13.24 5.07
N ASN A 146 9.47 14.03 5.72
CA ASN A 146 10.51 13.51 6.61
C ASN A 146 9.91 12.74 7.79
N THR A 147 8.89 13.30 8.44
CA THR A 147 8.19 12.65 9.56
C THR A 147 7.63 11.29 9.15
N ILE A 148 6.98 11.21 8.00
CA ILE A 148 6.43 9.95 7.47
C ILE A 148 7.56 8.94 7.20
N ALA A 149 8.63 9.37 6.55
CA ALA A 149 9.77 8.52 6.25
C ALA A 149 10.45 7.96 7.51
N GLU A 150 10.62 8.78 8.55
CA GLU A 150 11.18 8.37 9.84
C GLU A 150 10.30 7.33 10.55
N ILE A 151 8.98 7.56 10.62
CA ILE A 151 8.05 6.64 11.27
C ILE A 151 8.07 5.28 10.57
N VAL A 152 8.05 5.26 9.24
CA VAL A 152 8.10 4.01 8.48
C VAL A 152 9.44 3.33 8.66
N LYS A 153 10.55 4.08 8.63
CA LYS A 153 11.90 3.54 8.83
C LYS A 153 12.05 2.87 10.20
N GLU A 154 11.56 3.48 11.26
CA GLU A 154 11.56 2.89 12.59
C GLU A 154 10.74 1.58 12.64
N ALA A 155 9.61 1.52 11.93
CA ALA A 155 8.76 0.34 11.90
C ALA A 155 9.36 -0.82 11.10
N VAL A 156 10.10 -0.54 10.03
CA VAL A 156 10.69 -1.55 9.14
C VAL A 156 12.03 -2.08 9.67
N GLY A 157 12.86 -1.20 10.18
CA GLY A 157 14.22 -1.49 10.63
C GLY A 157 15.29 -0.89 9.71
N GLU A 158 16.52 -0.84 10.19
CA GLU A 158 17.64 -0.16 9.51
C GLU A 158 18.19 -0.89 8.29
N GLU A 159 17.98 -2.20 8.20
CA GLU A 159 18.50 -3.03 7.09
C GLU A 159 17.66 -2.97 5.82
N SER A 160 16.51 -2.30 5.88
CA SER A 160 15.58 -2.23 4.76
C SER A 160 15.95 -1.14 3.77
N GLU A 161 15.85 -1.43 2.50
CA GLU A 161 15.94 -0.42 1.44
C GLU A 161 14.62 0.31 1.33
N ILE A 162 14.61 1.60 1.64
CA ILE A 162 13.40 2.42 1.64
C ILE A 162 13.49 3.44 0.51
N ILE A 163 12.49 3.40 -0.35
CA ILE A 163 12.30 4.36 -1.43
C ILE A 163 10.99 5.10 -1.19
N PHE A 164 11.03 6.42 -1.24
CA PHE A 164 9.83 7.23 -1.08
C PHE A 164 9.69 8.25 -2.19
N GLY A 165 8.47 8.44 -2.63
CA GLY A 165 8.06 9.47 -3.57
C GLY A 165 6.92 10.29 -3.00
N ALA A 166 6.87 11.56 -3.35
CA ALA A 166 5.83 12.47 -2.93
C ALA A 166 5.21 13.20 -4.11
N VAL A 167 3.90 13.18 -4.19
CA VAL A 167 3.10 13.79 -5.26
C VAL A 167 2.18 14.85 -4.66
N ASN A 168 2.12 16.00 -5.29
CA ASN A 168 1.14 17.02 -4.95
C ASN A 168 -0.17 16.77 -5.71
N GLU A 169 -1.27 16.66 -4.95
CA GLU A 169 -2.63 16.55 -5.46
C GLU A 169 -3.49 17.67 -4.86
N PRO A 170 -3.72 18.76 -5.60
CA PRO A 170 -4.41 19.94 -5.07
C PRO A 170 -5.82 19.67 -4.54
N ALA A 171 -6.46 18.59 -4.99
CA ALA A 171 -7.78 18.20 -4.49
C ALA A 171 -7.75 17.69 -3.03
N MET A 172 -6.57 17.35 -2.50
CA MET A 172 -6.37 16.83 -1.14
C MET A 172 -6.00 17.94 -0.15
N GLN A 173 -6.79 19.00 -0.08
CA GLN A 173 -6.51 20.13 0.84
C GLN A 173 -6.54 19.69 2.30
N GLY A 174 -5.46 20.00 3.03
CA GLY A 174 -5.31 19.67 4.46
C GLY A 174 -5.16 18.19 4.77
N GLU A 175 -5.04 17.33 3.75
CA GLU A 175 -4.91 15.89 3.90
C GLU A 175 -3.57 15.39 3.35
N VAL A 176 -3.06 14.34 3.97
CA VAL A 176 -1.94 13.55 3.47
C VAL A 176 -2.33 12.08 3.46
N ARG A 177 -2.07 11.41 2.35
CA ARG A 177 -2.23 9.96 2.20
C ARG A 177 -0.87 9.30 2.09
N VAL A 178 -0.69 8.23 2.84
CA VAL A 178 0.50 7.39 2.81
C VAL A 178 0.12 5.99 2.38
N THR A 179 0.82 5.47 1.39
CA THR A 179 0.72 4.07 0.99
C THR A 179 2.10 3.44 1.14
N VAL A 180 2.17 2.34 1.87
CA VAL A 180 3.39 1.58 2.13
C VAL A 180 3.26 0.21 1.47
N ILE A 181 4.26 -0.16 0.67
CA ILE A 181 4.37 -1.50 0.10
C ILE A 181 5.68 -2.09 0.58
N ALA A 182 5.60 -3.21 1.27
CA ALA A 182 6.74 -3.90 1.83
C ALA A 182 6.94 -5.25 1.14
N THR A 183 8.17 -5.55 0.75
CA THR A 183 8.57 -6.73 -0.02
C THR A 183 9.72 -7.48 0.64
N GLY A 184 10.01 -8.68 0.17
CA GLY A 184 11.20 -9.41 0.56
C GLY A 184 11.13 -10.00 1.97
N PHE A 185 9.95 -10.41 2.39
CA PHE A 185 9.80 -11.19 3.62
C PHE A 185 10.35 -12.59 3.41
N GLU A 186 11.24 -13.05 4.28
CA GLU A 186 11.67 -14.44 4.27
C GLU A 186 10.48 -15.35 4.62
N ARG A 187 10.16 -16.26 3.72
CA ARG A 187 9.30 -17.39 4.09
C ARG A 187 10.12 -18.28 5.03
N LYS A 188 9.76 -18.27 6.31
CA LYS A 188 10.16 -19.36 7.23
C LYS A 188 9.40 -20.62 6.90
#